data_d3ad41682464fb82ecd944eb97504951
#
_entry.id   d3ad41682464fb82ecd944eb97504951
#
_cell.length_a   1.000
_cell.length_b   1.000
_cell.length_c   1.000
_cell.angle_alpha   90.00
_cell.angle_beta   90.00
_cell.angle_gamma   90.00
#
_symmetry.space_group_name_H-M   'P 1'
#
loop_
_entity.id
_entity.type
_entity.pdbx_description
1 polymer ?
#
loop_
_entity_poly.entity_id
_entity_poly.type
_entity_poly.pdbx_seq_one_letter_code
_entity_poly.pdbx_strand_id
1 'polypeptide(L)'
;MEKIIELKQNNERIYPLSNSQGVLLSNTSSISLYDSIYSLKGMISLFSSKALGDFVNTTWTQTEDGIQAAGIGEDNYIKLNKDYFCDIKHTRLKLSIGSDNKLIFAFSTKNIGHGVVPSKFYIDMQNKKIGMYKLKNPLGHAEYVLSDVWGESDMPLDFAAGEYIFEIIKSSYKSIIRLTNYLTGKSCELICDDTIWSVGAQNGPLHIYLENGAEMPVIKSLDVFTLNNPDIVFVGDSITEGFCVEDLRYRVGELFRIEHPNHKVMISARGGCTIAAILSRFEDEFNIYKPKKMVVNIGANGGNTKGGFDSLKQKCDDIGCTLYLCYNVCYTSTVEERKHQYVNNMIEEWSILNHIEGARFDIATAANNNPVNDESQLPNEDLFSRNTQPYNLHPNKAGQIEMYKRLPIDLPNMHYLVTV
;
A
#
# COMPACT_ATOMS: atom_id res chain seq x y z
N MET A 1 -1.86 -7.62 35.72
CA MET A 1 -0.91 -8.65 35.25
C MET A 1 -1.74 -9.67 34.49
N GLU A 2 -1.76 -9.57 33.17
CA GLU A 2 -2.41 -10.58 32.32
C GLU A 2 -1.57 -11.85 32.33
N LYS A 3 -2.19 -12.98 32.60
CA LYS A 3 -1.53 -14.27 32.53
C LYS A 3 -1.24 -14.57 31.04
N ILE A 4 0.03 -14.58 30.69
CA ILE A 4 0.47 -15.14 29.40
C ILE A 4 0.24 -16.65 29.48
N ILE A 5 -0.73 -17.16 28.75
CA ILE A 5 -0.93 -18.59 28.59
C ILE A 5 0.00 -19.06 27.49
N GLU A 6 1.03 -19.80 27.85
CA GLU A 6 1.92 -20.44 26.89
C GLU A 6 1.17 -21.63 26.26
N LEU A 7 0.87 -21.53 24.98
CA LEU A 7 0.31 -22.65 24.20
C LEU A 7 1.44 -23.35 23.48
N LYS A 8 1.48 -24.68 23.60
CA LYS A 8 2.40 -25.54 22.85
C LYS A 8 1.62 -26.46 21.94
N GLN A 9 1.99 -26.52 20.68
CA GLN A 9 1.50 -27.50 19.75
C GLN A 9 2.69 -28.10 18.99
N ASN A 10 2.80 -29.41 18.96
CA ASN A 10 3.87 -30.15 18.28
C ASN A 10 5.30 -29.72 18.66
N ASN A 11 5.54 -29.41 19.95
CA ASN A 11 6.82 -28.92 20.49
C ASN A 11 7.28 -27.54 20.03
N GLU A 12 6.48 -26.79 19.29
CA GLU A 12 6.76 -25.39 18.97
C GLU A 12 6.03 -24.46 19.95
N ARG A 13 6.71 -23.38 20.34
CA ARG A 13 6.12 -22.33 21.16
C ARG A 13 5.23 -21.45 20.30
N ILE A 14 3.95 -21.41 20.63
CA ILE A 14 3.01 -20.47 20.06
C ILE A 14 2.85 -19.33 21.05
N TYR A 15 3.28 -18.14 20.69
CA TYR A 15 3.05 -16.95 21.49
C TYR A 15 1.67 -16.38 21.15
N PRO A 16 0.72 -16.34 22.11
CA PRO A 16 -0.49 -15.58 21.88
C PRO A 16 -0.09 -14.11 21.75
N LEU A 17 -0.45 -13.51 20.64
CA LEU A 17 -0.39 -12.06 20.53
C LEU A 17 -1.39 -11.50 21.53
N SER A 18 -0.89 -10.77 22.51
CA SER A 18 -1.73 -10.01 23.41
C SER A 18 -2.59 -9.04 22.59
N ASN A 19 -3.87 -8.96 22.93
CA ASN A 19 -4.89 -8.09 22.37
C ASN A 19 -5.53 -8.59 21.07
N SER A 20 -6.83 -8.76 21.10
CA SER A 20 -7.82 -8.82 19.99
C SER A 20 -7.37 -9.32 18.60
N GLN A 21 -6.12 -9.65 18.43
CA GLN A 21 -5.48 -10.01 17.16
C GLN A 21 -5.48 -11.51 16.86
N GLY A 22 -6.17 -12.29 17.66
CA GLY A 22 -6.36 -13.72 17.40
C GLY A 22 -5.15 -14.60 17.72
N VAL A 23 -5.44 -15.82 18.05
CA VAL A 23 -4.46 -16.89 18.23
C VAL A 23 -4.10 -17.45 16.86
N LEU A 24 -2.83 -17.55 16.55
CA LEU A 24 -2.37 -18.37 15.42
C LEU A 24 -2.74 -19.83 15.70
N LEU A 25 -3.77 -20.32 15.02
CA LEU A 25 -4.37 -21.62 15.31
C LEU A 25 -3.62 -22.81 14.70
N SER A 26 -2.51 -22.65 14.09
CA SER A 26 -1.50 -23.65 13.70
C SER A 26 -0.89 -23.36 12.31
N ASN A 27 0.30 -23.90 12.05
CA ASN A 27 0.93 -23.88 10.73
C ASN A 27 0.18 -24.73 9.67
N THR A 28 -0.89 -25.40 10.05
CA THR A 28 -1.69 -26.26 9.15
C THR A 28 -3.10 -25.73 8.89
N SER A 29 -3.60 -24.80 9.71
CA SER A 29 -4.80 -24.05 9.39
C SER A 29 -4.36 -22.68 8.92
N SER A 30 -4.44 -22.44 7.66
CA SER A 30 -4.06 -21.20 6.98
C SER A 30 -4.95 -20.00 7.31
N ILE A 31 -5.51 -19.95 8.51
CA ILE A 31 -6.07 -18.73 9.05
C ILE A 31 -4.87 -17.96 9.59
N SER A 32 -4.25 -17.21 8.71
CA SER A 32 -3.17 -16.32 9.09
C SER A 32 -3.70 -15.28 10.09
N LEU A 33 -2.80 -14.73 10.90
CA LEU A 33 -3.09 -13.55 11.70
C LEU A 33 -3.80 -12.47 10.87
N TYR A 34 -3.48 -12.39 9.58
CA TYR A 34 -4.12 -11.53 8.59
C TYR A 34 -5.61 -11.84 8.40
N ASP A 35 -6.01 -13.10 8.34
CA ASP A 35 -7.43 -13.45 8.20
C ASP A 35 -8.23 -13.11 9.44
N SER A 36 -7.62 -13.12 10.61
CA SER A 36 -8.30 -12.71 11.86
C SER A 36 -8.37 -11.19 12.01
N ILE A 37 -7.34 -10.45 11.57
CA ILE A 37 -7.29 -8.99 11.60
C ILE A 37 -8.07 -8.38 10.43
N TYR A 38 -7.92 -8.97 9.25
CA TYR A 38 -8.50 -8.53 7.99
C TYR A 38 -9.53 -9.54 7.47
N SER A 39 -10.25 -10.22 8.37
CA SER A 39 -11.41 -11.00 7.95
C SER A 39 -12.32 -10.10 7.14
N LEU A 40 -12.96 -10.61 6.10
CA LEU A 40 -13.92 -9.85 5.29
C LEU A 40 -14.97 -9.11 6.13
N LYS A 41 -15.18 -9.52 7.40
CA LYS A 41 -16.03 -8.82 8.37
C LYS A 41 -15.53 -7.41 8.75
N GLY A 42 -14.22 -7.14 8.65
CA GLY A 42 -13.62 -5.83 8.93
C GLY A 42 -13.28 -5.02 7.69
N MET A 43 -13.57 -5.55 6.50
CA MET A 43 -13.27 -4.92 5.22
C MET A 43 -14.53 -4.43 4.52
N ILE A 44 -14.36 -3.47 3.63
CA ILE A 44 -15.39 -2.96 2.71
C ILE A 44 -14.93 -3.16 1.29
N SER A 45 -15.87 -3.45 0.38
CA SER A 45 -15.57 -3.53 -1.04
C SER A 45 -15.32 -2.14 -1.60
N LEU A 46 -14.14 -1.95 -2.20
CA LEU A 46 -13.83 -0.78 -3.03
C LEU A 46 -14.30 -0.99 -4.46
N PHE A 47 -14.33 -2.23 -4.91
CA PHE A 47 -14.59 -2.56 -6.29
C PHE A 47 -15.03 -4.01 -6.42
N SER A 48 -15.99 -4.26 -7.32
CA SER A 48 -16.39 -5.60 -7.73
C SER A 48 -16.78 -5.57 -9.20
N SER A 49 -16.22 -6.45 -10.01
CA SER A 49 -16.53 -6.52 -11.43
C SER A 49 -16.50 -7.92 -12.01
N LYS A 50 -17.33 -8.08 -13.06
CA LYS A 50 -17.32 -9.20 -14.00
C LYS A 50 -17.27 -8.70 -15.44
N ALA A 51 -17.20 -7.40 -15.64
CA ALA A 51 -17.35 -6.76 -16.94
C ALA A 51 -16.01 -6.25 -17.48
N LEU A 52 -15.72 -6.55 -18.74
CA LEU A 52 -14.51 -6.10 -19.44
C LEU A 52 -14.39 -4.56 -19.46
N GLY A 53 -15.50 -3.83 -19.45
CA GLY A 53 -15.51 -2.37 -19.44
C GLY A 53 -14.86 -1.71 -18.21
N ASP A 54 -14.67 -2.46 -17.13
CA ASP A 54 -13.95 -1.99 -15.93
C ASP A 54 -12.42 -2.11 -16.07
N PHE A 55 -11.96 -2.57 -17.21
CA PHE A 55 -10.55 -2.79 -17.49
C PHE A 55 -10.11 -2.05 -18.76
N VAL A 56 -8.87 -1.63 -18.75
CA VAL A 56 -8.15 -1.30 -19.98
C VAL A 56 -7.44 -2.58 -20.44
N ASN A 57 -7.63 -2.96 -21.69
CA ASN A 57 -7.03 -4.19 -22.22
C ASN A 57 -6.52 -3.99 -23.66
N THR A 58 -5.69 -4.92 -24.09
CA THR A 58 -5.19 -4.96 -25.47
C THR A 58 -5.91 -6.05 -26.28
N THR A 59 -6.11 -7.24 -25.73
CA THR A 59 -6.56 -8.41 -26.50
C THR A 59 -7.61 -9.29 -25.77
N TRP A 60 -7.83 -9.07 -24.49
CA TRP A 60 -8.80 -9.87 -23.72
C TRP A 60 -10.25 -9.62 -24.17
N THR A 61 -11.10 -10.63 -24.13
CA THR A 61 -12.47 -10.58 -24.64
C THR A 61 -13.52 -10.94 -23.57
N GLN A 62 -14.69 -10.30 -23.63
CA GLN A 62 -15.83 -10.68 -22.81
C GLN A 62 -16.51 -11.92 -23.41
N THR A 63 -16.72 -12.93 -22.58
CA THR A 63 -17.50 -14.14 -22.92
C THR A 63 -18.67 -14.29 -21.93
N GLU A 64 -19.52 -15.29 -22.15
CA GLU A 64 -20.58 -15.64 -21.20
C GLU A 64 -20.02 -16.08 -19.85
N ASP A 65 -18.87 -16.74 -19.86
CA ASP A 65 -18.20 -17.27 -18.67
C ASP A 65 -17.36 -16.24 -17.90
N GLY A 66 -17.07 -15.08 -18.48
CA GLY A 66 -16.26 -14.03 -17.90
C GLY A 66 -15.34 -13.34 -18.90
N ILE A 67 -14.19 -12.87 -18.44
CA ILE A 67 -13.20 -12.17 -19.25
C ILE A 67 -12.08 -13.15 -19.60
N GLN A 68 -11.96 -13.51 -20.87
CA GLN A 68 -11.02 -14.52 -21.37
C GLN A 68 -9.78 -13.88 -21.97
N ALA A 69 -8.61 -14.41 -21.64
CA ALA A 69 -7.36 -14.07 -22.32
C ALA A 69 -7.43 -14.47 -23.80
N ALA A 70 -6.85 -13.64 -24.69
CA ALA A 70 -6.79 -13.92 -26.12
C ALA A 70 -5.36 -14.02 -26.66
N GLY A 71 -4.34 -14.01 -25.79
CA GLY A 71 -2.96 -14.14 -26.16
C GLY A 71 -2.04 -14.39 -24.98
N ILE A 72 -0.79 -14.75 -25.31
CA ILE A 72 0.30 -15.04 -24.37
C ILE A 72 1.29 -13.85 -24.39
N GLY A 73 1.96 -13.64 -23.27
CA GLY A 73 3.04 -12.67 -23.10
C GLY A 73 2.61 -11.34 -22.51
N GLU A 74 3.59 -10.58 -22.08
CA GLU A 74 3.43 -9.32 -21.33
C GLU A 74 2.66 -8.23 -22.10
N ASP A 75 2.66 -8.26 -23.42
CA ASP A 75 1.91 -7.32 -24.26
C ASP A 75 0.41 -7.63 -24.34
N ASN A 76 0.01 -8.83 -23.92
CA ASN A 76 -1.37 -9.30 -23.92
C ASN A 76 -1.96 -9.26 -22.51
N TYR A 77 -1.90 -8.13 -21.85
CA TYR A 77 -2.41 -7.94 -20.50
C TYR A 77 -3.81 -7.36 -20.45
N ILE A 78 -4.46 -7.56 -19.32
CA ILE A 78 -5.62 -6.81 -18.87
C ILE A 78 -5.23 -6.00 -17.63
N LYS A 79 -5.66 -4.76 -17.53
CA LYS A 79 -5.34 -3.84 -16.45
C LYS A 79 -6.61 -3.27 -15.86
N LEU A 80 -6.73 -3.32 -14.53
CA LEU A 80 -7.83 -2.67 -13.83
C LEU A 80 -7.84 -1.17 -14.15
N ASN A 81 -8.99 -0.64 -14.52
CA ASN A 81 -9.16 0.78 -14.90
C ASN A 81 -9.02 1.73 -13.70
N LYS A 82 -9.20 1.22 -12.49
CA LYS A 82 -9.08 1.97 -11.23
C LYS A 82 -7.80 1.64 -10.49
N ASP A 83 -7.27 2.67 -9.83
CA ASP A 83 -6.06 2.63 -9.06
C ASP A 83 -6.37 3.05 -7.61
N TYR A 84 -6.13 2.17 -6.65
CA TYR A 84 -6.39 2.41 -5.23
C TYR A 84 -5.07 2.56 -4.48
N PHE A 85 -4.89 3.67 -3.77
CA PHE A 85 -3.61 4.02 -3.12
C PHE A 85 -3.47 3.47 -1.70
N CYS A 86 -4.51 2.87 -1.15
CA CYS A 86 -4.43 2.24 0.16
C CYS A 86 -3.43 1.07 0.17
N ASP A 87 -2.61 1.01 1.20
CA ASP A 87 -1.58 -0.01 1.37
C ASP A 87 -2.16 -1.37 1.80
N ILE A 88 -3.32 -1.37 2.44
CA ILE A 88 -4.03 -2.59 2.83
C ILE A 88 -5.09 -2.90 1.79
N LYS A 89 -4.82 -3.92 0.99
CA LYS A 89 -5.71 -4.40 -0.07
C LYS A 89 -5.85 -5.91 -0.03
N HIS A 90 -7.07 -6.40 -0.16
CA HIS A 90 -7.37 -7.79 -0.41
C HIS A 90 -8.01 -7.89 -1.80
N THR A 91 -7.27 -8.37 -2.76
CA THR A 91 -7.75 -8.63 -4.12
C THR A 91 -8.11 -10.09 -4.24
N ARG A 92 -9.33 -10.37 -4.66
CA ARG A 92 -9.87 -11.71 -4.80
C ARG A 92 -10.36 -11.93 -6.21
N LEU A 93 -9.85 -12.95 -6.87
CA LEU A 93 -10.24 -13.35 -8.22
C LEU A 93 -10.85 -14.74 -8.20
N LYS A 94 -11.96 -14.92 -8.91
CA LYS A 94 -12.43 -16.25 -9.31
C LYS A 94 -11.94 -16.50 -10.74
N LEU A 95 -11.20 -17.59 -10.95
CA LEU A 95 -10.51 -17.90 -12.18
C LEU A 95 -10.87 -19.30 -12.66
N SER A 96 -10.95 -19.49 -13.98
CA SER A 96 -10.84 -20.80 -14.63
C SER A 96 -9.47 -20.89 -15.27
N ILE A 97 -8.69 -21.93 -14.93
CA ILE A 97 -7.28 -22.07 -15.29
C ILE A 97 -7.01 -23.45 -15.87
N GLY A 98 -6.28 -23.51 -16.99
CA GLY A 98 -5.78 -24.77 -17.59
C GLY A 98 -4.62 -25.38 -16.79
N SER A 99 -4.33 -26.64 -17.05
CA SER A 99 -3.32 -27.40 -16.32
C SER A 99 -1.87 -26.98 -16.61
N ASP A 100 -1.65 -26.24 -17.69
CA ASP A 100 -0.34 -25.75 -18.16
C ASP A 100 -0.21 -24.23 -18.07
N ASN A 101 -1.20 -23.55 -17.52
CA ASN A 101 -1.19 -22.09 -17.43
C ASN A 101 -0.16 -21.58 -16.42
N LYS A 102 0.56 -20.54 -16.82
CA LYS A 102 1.29 -19.66 -15.91
C LYS A 102 0.74 -18.24 -16.02
N LEU A 103 0.03 -17.82 -14.98
CA LEU A 103 -0.59 -16.50 -14.87
C LEU A 103 0.26 -15.59 -14.01
N ILE A 104 0.43 -14.36 -14.46
CA ILE A 104 1.16 -13.31 -13.74
C ILE A 104 0.19 -12.20 -13.32
N PHE A 105 0.34 -11.74 -12.08
CA PHE A 105 -0.42 -10.66 -11.47
C PHE A 105 0.57 -9.62 -10.95
N ALA A 106 0.40 -8.36 -11.34
CA ALA A 106 1.30 -7.29 -10.96
C ALA A 106 0.54 -6.03 -10.59
N PHE A 107 0.95 -5.36 -9.51
CA PHE A 107 0.48 -4.01 -9.20
C PHE A 107 1.48 -3.02 -9.75
N SER A 108 1.09 -2.21 -10.74
CA SER A 108 2.00 -1.28 -11.39
C SER A 108 1.27 -0.08 -11.98
N THR A 109 1.91 1.08 -11.91
CA THR A 109 1.46 2.30 -12.60
C THR A 109 1.96 2.39 -14.03
N LYS A 110 2.95 1.58 -14.39
CA LYS A 110 3.55 1.53 -15.72
C LYS A 110 3.08 0.31 -16.49
N ASN A 111 3.18 0.36 -17.80
CA ASN A 111 2.94 -0.83 -18.62
C ASN A 111 3.96 -1.91 -18.30
N ILE A 112 3.50 -3.15 -18.23
CA ILE A 112 4.29 -4.31 -17.75
C ILE A 112 5.51 -4.57 -18.62
N GLY A 113 5.45 -4.30 -19.94
CA GLY A 113 6.51 -4.54 -20.91
C GLY A 113 7.78 -3.68 -20.81
N HIS A 114 7.86 -2.75 -19.86
CA HIS A 114 9.00 -1.83 -19.76
C HIS A 114 9.94 -2.11 -18.56
N GLY A 115 10.04 -3.33 -18.12
CA GLY A 115 11.09 -3.76 -17.16
C GLY A 115 10.96 -3.24 -15.72
N VAL A 116 9.94 -2.46 -15.39
CA VAL A 116 9.81 -1.78 -14.10
C VAL A 116 8.54 -2.22 -13.37
N VAL A 117 8.38 -3.53 -13.18
CA VAL A 117 7.31 -4.04 -12.33
C VAL A 117 7.90 -4.54 -11.03
N PRO A 118 7.61 -3.87 -9.93
CA PRO A 118 8.32 -4.06 -8.68
C PRO A 118 8.01 -5.37 -7.96
N SER A 119 6.78 -5.88 -8.08
CA SER A 119 6.39 -7.16 -7.52
C SER A 119 5.41 -7.84 -8.45
N LYS A 120 5.72 -9.05 -8.86
CA LYS A 120 4.83 -9.91 -9.65
C LYS A 120 4.49 -11.13 -8.82
N PHE A 121 3.22 -11.45 -8.74
CA PHE A 121 2.73 -12.71 -8.18
C PHE A 121 2.39 -13.65 -9.32
N TYR A 122 2.50 -14.94 -9.09
CA TYR A 122 2.19 -15.91 -10.14
C TYR A 122 1.50 -17.16 -9.62
N ILE A 123 0.75 -17.78 -10.53
CA ILE A 123 0.22 -19.13 -10.46
C ILE A 123 0.87 -19.91 -11.60
N ASP A 124 1.59 -20.96 -11.30
CA ASP A 124 2.21 -21.86 -12.28
C ASP A 124 1.63 -23.26 -12.12
N MET A 125 0.60 -23.56 -12.92
CA MET A 125 -0.12 -24.84 -12.85
C MET A 125 0.73 -25.99 -13.35
N GLN A 126 1.62 -25.75 -14.31
CA GLN A 126 2.51 -26.77 -14.88
C GLN A 126 3.52 -27.26 -13.84
N ASN A 127 4.15 -26.34 -13.11
CA ASN A 127 5.16 -26.65 -12.11
C ASN A 127 4.58 -26.80 -10.69
N LYS A 128 3.25 -26.68 -10.54
CA LYS A 128 2.54 -26.75 -9.25
C LYS A 128 3.08 -25.77 -8.21
N LYS A 129 3.23 -24.49 -8.61
CA LYS A 129 3.77 -23.44 -7.76
C LYS A 129 2.88 -22.21 -7.74
N ILE A 130 2.78 -21.59 -6.57
CA ILE A 130 2.43 -20.17 -6.46
C ILE A 130 3.67 -19.42 -5.96
N GLY A 131 3.86 -18.20 -6.39
CA GLY A 131 5.08 -17.49 -5.99
C GLY A 131 5.04 -15.99 -6.23
N MET A 132 6.17 -15.37 -5.88
CA MET A 132 6.40 -13.95 -5.99
C MET A 132 7.79 -13.68 -6.57
N TYR A 133 7.86 -12.80 -7.57
CA TYR A 133 9.08 -12.15 -8.04
C TYR A 133 9.19 -10.75 -7.45
N LYS A 134 10.39 -10.30 -7.16
CA LYS A 134 10.66 -8.97 -6.65
C LYS A 134 11.90 -8.35 -7.30
N LEU A 135 11.98 -7.02 -7.33
CA LEU A 135 13.15 -6.31 -7.83
C LEU A 135 14.37 -6.49 -6.92
N LYS A 136 15.54 -6.77 -7.51
CA LYS A 136 16.82 -6.96 -6.79
C LYS A 136 17.43 -5.65 -6.27
N ASN A 137 17.21 -4.54 -6.95
CA ASN A 137 17.83 -3.26 -6.59
C ASN A 137 16.80 -2.13 -6.47
N PRO A 138 16.10 -2.05 -5.33
CA PRO A 138 15.01 -1.10 -5.14
C PRO A 138 15.47 0.35 -5.00
N LEU A 139 16.70 0.59 -4.56
CA LEU A 139 17.24 1.92 -4.25
C LEU A 139 18.06 2.52 -5.39
N GLY A 140 18.37 1.74 -6.43
CA GLY A 140 19.16 2.17 -7.58
C GLY A 140 18.30 2.73 -8.71
N HIS A 141 18.56 3.93 -9.15
CA HIS A 141 17.78 4.58 -10.22
C HIS A 141 18.07 4.07 -11.64
N ALA A 142 19.09 3.24 -11.84
CA ALA A 142 19.60 2.95 -13.17
C ALA A 142 19.23 1.57 -13.74
N GLU A 143 19.08 0.53 -12.94
CA GLU A 143 18.85 -0.82 -13.44
C GLU A 143 17.86 -1.58 -12.55
N TYR A 144 16.63 -1.63 -12.98
CA TYR A 144 15.61 -2.48 -12.37
C TYR A 144 15.74 -3.89 -12.94
N VAL A 145 16.46 -4.75 -12.27
CA VAL A 145 16.51 -6.18 -12.60
C VAL A 145 15.45 -6.89 -11.78
N LEU A 146 14.49 -7.54 -12.44
CA LEU A 146 13.61 -8.48 -11.78
C LEU A 146 14.47 -9.51 -11.04
N SER A 147 14.20 -9.70 -9.77
CA SER A 147 14.86 -10.78 -9.04
C SER A 147 14.37 -12.11 -9.59
N ASP A 148 15.19 -13.10 -9.36
CA ASP A 148 14.74 -14.47 -9.24
C ASP A 148 13.55 -14.55 -8.27
N VAL A 149 12.95 -15.68 -8.17
CA VAL A 149 11.88 -15.99 -7.24
C VAL A 149 12.20 -15.46 -5.84
N TRP A 150 11.34 -14.60 -5.31
CA TRP A 150 11.46 -14.09 -3.93
C TRP A 150 10.93 -15.09 -2.92
N GLY A 151 9.90 -15.83 -3.29
CA GLY A 151 9.33 -16.91 -2.52
C GLY A 151 8.39 -17.78 -3.37
N GLU A 152 8.31 -19.04 -3.04
CA GLU A 152 7.42 -20.02 -3.66
C GLU A 152 6.77 -20.93 -2.62
N SER A 153 5.59 -21.43 -2.95
CA SER A 153 4.90 -22.49 -2.22
C SER A 153 4.39 -23.56 -3.20
N ASP A 154 4.50 -24.82 -2.79
CA ASP A 154 3.99 -25.93 -3.56
C ASP A 154 2.46 -25.98 -3.52
N MET A 155 1.86 -26.27 -4.66
CA MET A 155 0.44 -26.61 -4.73
C MET A 155 0.23 -28.09 -4.37
N PRO A 156 -0.96 -28.45 -3.85
CA PRO A 156 -1.38 -29.84 -3.77
C PRO A 156 -1.26 -30.54 -5.13
N LEU A 157 -0.74 -31.77 -5.15
CA LEU A 157 -0.48 -32.53 -6.38
C LEU A 157 -1.75 -32.80 -7.21
N ASP A 158 -2.91 -32.82 -6.55
CA ASP A 158 -4.22 -33.04 -7.18
C ASP A 158 -4.84 -31.74 -7.76
N PHE A 159 -4.14 -30.61 -7.69
CA PHE A 159 -4.58 -29.41 -8.43
C PHE A 159 -4.42 -29.68 -9.93
N ALA A 160 -5.50 -29.52 -10.68
CA ALA A 160 -5.61 -29.73 -12.12
C ALA A 160 -6.31 -28.52 -12.77
N ALA A 161 -6.55 -28.58 -14.07
CA ALA A 161 -7.41 -27.61 -14.74
C ALA A 161 -8.75 -27.48 -14.02
N GLY A 162 -9.24 -26.27 -13.81
CA GLY A 162 -10.50 -26.04 -13.09
C GLY A 162 -10.69 -24.63 -12.58
N GLU A 163 -11.66 -24.48 -11.69
CA GLU A 163 -11.99 -23.20 -11.07
C GLU A 163 -11.26 -23.03 -9.74
N TYR A 164 -10.69 -21.82 -9.56
CA TYR A 164 -9.94 -21.44 -8.39
C TYR A 164 -10.35 -20.06 -7.88
N ILE A 165 -10.17 -19.84 -6.59
CA ILE A 165 -10.14 -18.52 -5.98
C ILE A 165 -8.67 -18.19 -5.73
N PHE A 166 -8.20 -17.11 -6.33
CA PHE A 166 -6.87 -16.54 -6.08
C PHE A 166 -7.00 -15.25 -5.29
N GLU A 167 -6.29 -15.17 -4.19
CA GLU A 167 -6.32 -14.04 -3.28
C GLU A 167 -4.93 -13.45 -3.15
N ILE A 168 -4.84 -12.13 -3.28
CA ILE A 168 -3.62 -11.35 -3.01
C ILE A 168 -3.97 -10.37 -1.89
N ILE A 169 -3.42 -10.61 -0.71
CA ILE A 169 -3.61 -9.76 0.46
C ILE A 169 -2.32 -9.00 0.67
N LYS A 170 -2.38 -7.68 0.51
CA LYS A 170 -1.23 -6.79 0.69
C LYS A 170 -1.40 -5.92 1.92
N SER A 171 -0.30 -5.75 2.63
CA SER A 171 -0.08 -4.65 3.55
C SER A 171 1.22 -3.95 3.16
N SER A 172 1.61 -2.94 3.94
CA SER A 172 2.81 -2.15 3.68
C SER A 172 4.06 -2.95 3.34
N TYR A 173 4.34 -3.97 4.13
CA TYR A 173 5.58 -4.76 4.04
C TYR A 173 5.34 -6.27 4.00
N LYS A 174 4.10 -6.70 3.85
CA LYS A 174 3.77 -8.13 3.77
C LYS A 174 2.78 -8.39 2.63
N SER A 175 3.03 -9.46 1.91
CA SER A 175 2.13 -9.98 0.89
C SER A 175 1.80 -11.42 1.18
N ILE A 176 0.52 -11.75 1.12
CA ILE A 176 0.03 -13.13 1.22
C ILE A 176 -0.67 -13.45 -0.09
N ILE A 177 -0.31 -14.55 -0.70
CA ILE A 177 -1.06 -15.10 -1.83
C ILE A 177 -1.62 -16.46 -1.45
N ARG A 178 -2.86 -16.70 -1.84
CA ARG A 178 -3.56 -17.96 -1.59
C ARG A 178 -4.28 -18.41 -2.85
N LEU A 179 -4.13 -19.69 -3.18
CA LEU A 179 -4.87 -20.32 -4.25
C LEU A 179 -5.72 -21.44 -3.64
N THR A 180 -7.04 -21.33 -3.81
CA THR A 180 -8.02 -22.29 -3.30
C THR A 180 -8.77 -22.93 -4.46
N ASN A 181 -8.76 -24.24 -4.55
CA ASN A 181 -9.60 -24.97 -5.51
C ASN A 181 -11.07 -24.80 -5.12
N TYR A 182 -11.86 -24.28 -6.05
CA TYR A 182 -13.26 -23.87 -5.78
C TYR A 182 -14.17 -25.04 -5.42
N LEU A 183 -13.91 -26.22 -6.01
CA LEU A 183 -14.75 -27.40 -5.80
C LEU A 183 -14.37 -28.17 -4.52
N THR A 184 -13.08 -28.32 -4.23
CA THR A 184 -12.63 -29.14 -3.11
C THR A 184 -12.37 -28.36 -1.84
N GLY A 185 -12.23 -27.04 -1.92
CA GLY A 185 -11.84 -26.17 -0.81
C GLY A 185 -10.37 -26.33 -0.39
N LYS A 186 -9.58 -27.21 -1.03
CA LYS A 186 -8.15 -27.33 -0.76
C LYS A 186 -7.42 -26.06 -1.17
N SER A 187 -6.44 -25.65 -0.39
CA SER A 187 -5.68 -24.43 -0.66
C SER A 187 -4.19 -24.60 -0.45
N CYS A 188 -3.41 -23.74 -1.08
CA CYS A 188 -2.02 -23.45 -0.75
C CYS A 188 -1.84 -21.94 -0.54
N GLU A 189 -0.86 -21.58 0.26
CA GLU A 189 -0.60 -20.19 0.65
C GLU A 189 0.90 -19.94 0.66
N LEU A 190 1.28 -18.70 0.30
CA LEU A 190 2.62 -18.17 0.46
C LEU A 190 2.55 -16.84 1.19
N ILE A 191 3.36 -16.68 2.22
CA ILE A 191 3.55 -15.44 2.96
C ILE A 191 4.95 -14.91 2.65
N CYS A 192 5.02 -13.70 2.14
CA CYS A 192 6.27 -13.02 1.82
C CYS A 192 6.40 -11.71 2.58
N ASP A 193 7.56 -11.46 3.15
CA ASP A 193 7.92 -10.15 3.66
C ASP A 193 8.32 -9.24 2.49
N ASP A 194 7.66 -8.08 2.40
CA ASP A 194 7.85 -7.08 1.35
C ASP A 194 8.37 -5.78 1.95
N THR A 195 9.45 -5.88 2.71
CA THR A 195 10.02 -4.75 3.49
C THR A 195 10.79 -3.76 2.63
N ILE A 196 11.17 -4.14 1.42
CA ILE A 196 11.96 -3.29 0.54
C ILE A 196 11.04 -2.44 -0.31
N TRP A 197 11.24 -1.10 -0.25
CA TRP A 197 10.52 -0.20 -1.12
C TRP A 197 10.89 -0.46 -2.60
N SER A 198 9.90 -0.41 -3.47
CA SER A 198 10.10 -0.46 -4.91
C SER A 198 9.13 0.48 -5.62
N VAL A 199 9.58 1.12 -6.70
CA VAL A 199 8.82 2.17 -7.42
C VAL A 199 7.45 1.69 -7.85
N GLY A 200 6.38 2.31 -7.32
CA GLY A 200 5.00 2.04 -7.72
C GLY A 200 4.48 0.64 -7.42
N ALA A 201 5.21 -0.12 -6.61
CA ALA A 201 4.98 -1.53 -6.36
C ALA A 201 3.73 -1.83 -5.61
N GLN A 202 3.36 -0.96 -4.72
CA GLN A 202 2.34 -1.33 -3.73
C GLN A 202 0.96 -0.80 -4.10
N ASN A 203 0.90 0.24 -4.91
CA ASN A 203 -0.27 1.06 -5.08
C ASN A 203 -0.70 1.27 -6.54
N GLY A 204 -0.16 0.52 -7.49
CA GLY A 204 -0.61 0.56 -8.87
C GLY A 204 -1.86 -0.26 -9.14
N PRO A 205 -2.54 -0.05 -10.28
CA PRO A 205 -3.63 -0.92 -10.71
C PRO A 205 -3.15 -2.34 -10.96
N LEU A 206 -4.03 -3.31 -10.74
CA LEU A 206 -3.73 -4.71 -11.00
C LEU A 206 -3.65 -4.97 -12.50
N HIS A 207 -2.55 -5.58 -12.91
CA HIS A 207 -2.34 -6.12 -14.26
C HIS A 207 -2.32 -7.64 -14.20
N ILE A 208 -2.89 -8.29 -15.20
CA ILE A 208 -2.92 -9.74 -15.32
C ILE A 208 -2.55 -10.11 -16.74
N TYR A 209 -1.66 -11.09 -16.92
CA TYR A 209 -1.36 -11.66 -18.22
C TYR A 209 -1.05 -13.15 -18.13
N LEU A 210 -1.24 -13.85 -19.22
CA LEU A 210 -0.84 -15.25 -19.38
C LEU A 210 0.60 -15.29 -19.89
N GLU A 211 1.52 -15.82 -19.10
CA GLU A 211 2.92 -15.98 -19.51
C GLU A 211 3.13 -17.23 -20.37
N ASN A 212 2.42 -18.31 -20.05
CA ASN A 212 2.46 -19.58 -20.74
C ASN A 212 1.16 -20.38 -20.58
N GLY A 213 0.84 -21.24 -21.54
CA GLY A 213 -0.31 -22.16 -21.50
C GLY A 213 -1.01 -22.27 -22.85
N ALA A 214 -1.56 -23.44 -23.15
CA ALA A 214 -2.33 -23.71 -24.36
C ALA A 214 -3.82 -23.29 -24.19
N GLU A 215 -4.38 -23.47 -23.02
CA GLU A 215 -5.74 -23.06 -22.71
C GLU A 215 -5.78 -21.61 -22.26
N MET A 216 -6.77 -20.84 -22.72
CA MET A 216 -6.93 -19.44 -22.32
C MET A 216 -7.69 -19.35 -21.00
N PRO A 217 -7.09 -18.77 -19.96
CA PRO A 217 -7.75 -18.61 -18.67
C PRO A 217 -8.89 -17.61 -18.75
N VAL A 218 -9.85 -17.76 -17.83
CA VAL A 218 -11.02 -16.88 -17.71
C VAL A 218 -11.08 -16.28 -16.31
N ILE A 219 -11.18 -14.94 -16.24
CA ILE A 219 -11.50 -14.23 -15.00
C ILE A 219 -13.02 -14.17 -14.87
N LYS A 220 -13.58 -14.90 -13.90
CA LYS A 220 -15.03 -14.95 -13.65
C LYS A 220 -15.52 -13.80 -12.77
N SER A 221 -14.68 -13.35 -11.84
CA SER A 221 -14.92 -12.14 -11.06
C SER A 221 -13.60 -11.61 -10.46
N LEU A 222 -13.59 -10.32 -10.18
CA LEU A 222 -12.56 -9.64 -9.45
C LEU A 222 -13.18 -8.72 -8.42
N ASP A 223 -12.76 -8.85 -7.18
CA ASP A 223 -13.17 -8.02 -6.06
C ASP A 223 -11.95 -7.41 -5.38
N VAL A 224 -12.03 -6.14 -4.99
CA VAL A 224 -10.99 -5.44 -4.21
C VAL A 224 -11.62 -4.93 -2.92
N PHE A 225 -11.03 -5.30 -1.81
CA PHE A 225 -11.46 -4.89 -0.47
C PHE A 225 -10.35 -4.12 0.24
N THR A 226 -10.74 -3.25 1.18
CA THR A 226 -9.84 -2.54 2.10
C THR A 226 -10.46 -2.44 3.48
N LEU A 227 -9.72 -1.87 4.44
CA LEU A 227 -10.23 -1.62 5.79
C LEU A 227 -11.46 -0.72 5.76
N ASN A 228 -12.48 -1.12 6.50
CA ASN A 228 -13.64 -0.28 6.75
C ASN A 228 -13.41 0.59 7.99
N ASN A 229 -13.72 1.87 7.89
CA ASN A 229 -13.58 2.86 8.96
C ASN A 229 -12.21 2.78 9.66
N PRO A 230 -11.09 3.01 8.94
CA PRO A 230 -9.80 3.10 9.61
C PRO A 230 -9.79 4.24 10.63
N ASP A 231 -9.17 4.00 11.77
CA ASP A 231 -9.06 5.02 12.81
C ASP A 231 -8.18 6.18 12.33
N ILE A 232 -7.12 5.85 11.59
CA ILE A 232 -6.17 6.83 11.05
C ILE A 232 -5.75 6.41 9.65
N VAL A 233 -5.72 7.36 8.73
CA VAL A 233 -5.10 7.21 7.41
C VAL A 233 -3.98 8.23 7.25
N PHE A 234 -2.78 7.77 6.90
CA PHE A 234 -1.67 8.63 6.48
C PHE A 234 -1.75 8.81 4.97
N VAL A 235 -1.87 10.06 4.53
CA VAL A 235 -2.07 10.43 3.12
C VAL A 235 -0.92 11.30 2.67
N GLY A 236 -0.38 11.04 1.48
CA GLY A 236 0.69 11.89 0.98
C GLY A 236 1.30 11.43 -0.34
N ASP A 237 2.50 11.93 -0.56
CA ASP A 237 3.31 11.67 -1.74
C ASP A 237 4.40 10.60 -1.47
N SER A 238 5.52 10.69 -2.19
CA SER A 238 6.65 9.77 -2.05
C SER A 238 7.27 9.74 -0.65
N ILE A 239 7.18 10.83 0.11
CA ILE A 239 7.72 10.92 1.47
C ILE A 239 6.88 10.04 2.40
N THR A 240 5.57 10.14 2.32
CA THR A 240 4.63 9.30 3.10
C THR A 240 4.61 7.85 2.61
N GLU A 241 4.79 7.62 1.30
CA GLU A 241 4.94 6.28 0.72
C GLU A 241 6.19 5.56 1.24
N GLY A 242 7.21 6.31 1.66
CA GLY A 242 8.49 5.78 2.13
C GLY A 242 9.50 5.55 1.00
N PHE A 243 9.48 6.41 -0.03
CA PHE A 243 10.46 6.36 -1.11
C PHE A 243 11.88 6.49 -0.54
N CYS A 244 12.79 5.60 -0.95
CA CYS A 244 14.17 5.51 -0.47
C CYS A 244 14.35 5.11 1.01
N VAL A 245 13.31 4.65 1.69
CA VAL A 245 13.47 4.02 3.00
C VAL A 245 13.96 2.59 2.81
N GLU A 246 15.03 2.23 3.48
CA GLU A 246 15.69 0.93 3.34
C GLU A 246 14.79 -0.22 3.77
N ASP A 247 13.86 0.06 4.69
CA ASP A 247 12.90 -0.90 5.22
C ASP A 247 11.59 -0.19 5.51
N LEU A 248 10.52 -0.58 4.82
CA LEU A 248 9.19 0.02 4.90
C LEU A 248 8.57 -0.01 6.29
N ARG A 249 9.05 -0.86 7.19
CA ARG A 249 8.61 -0.87 8.61
C ARG A 249 8.95 0.43 9.33
N TYR A 250 9.88 1.21 8.81
CA TYR A 250 10.33 2.47 9.41
C TYR A 250 9.70 3.72 8.79
N ARG A 251 8.77 3.62 7.84
CA ARG A 251 8.01 4.80 7.41
C ARG A 251 7.03 5.23 8.51
N VAL A 252 6.76 6.52 8.59
CA VAL A 252 5.99 7.14 9.68
C VAL A 252 4.68 6.41 10.00
N GLY A 253 3.85 6.15 8.97
CA GLY A 253 2.57 5.48 9.18
C GLY A 253 2.70 4.04 9.65
N GLU A 254 3.78 3.35 9.28
CA GLU A 254 4.04 1.97 9.71
C GLU A 254 4.58 1.92 11.13
N LEU A 255 5.48 2.81 11.51
CA LEU A 255 5.91 2.98 12.89
C LEU A 255 4.71 3.22 13.80
N PHE A 256 3.79 4.09 13.37
CA PHE A 256 2.56 4.33 14.11
C PHE A 256 1.70 3.05 14.25
N ARG A 257 1.54 2.30 13.17
CA ARG A 257 0.78 1.02 13.17
C ARG A 257 1.40 0.00 14.12
N ILE A 258 2.72 -0.12 14.13
CA ILE A 258 3.45 -1.08 14.97
C ILE A 258 3.33 -0.70 16.46
N GLU A 259 3.46 0.57 16.80
CA GLU A 259 3.40 1.03 18.19
C GLU A 259 1.96 1.17 18.71
N HIS A 260 0.98 1.28 17.82
CA HIS A 260 -0.44 1.39 18.18
C HIS A 260 -1.29 0.26 17.55
N PRO A 261 -1.05 -1.00 17.94
CA PRO A 261 -1.67 -2.16 17.29
C PRO A 261 -3.20 -2.24 17.45
N ASN A 262 -3.75 -1.48 18.39
CA ASN A 262 -5.20 -1.39 18.62
C ASN A 262 -5.90 -0.43 17.65
N HIS A 263 -5.15 0.38 16.88
CA HIS A 263 -5.69 1.26 15.87
C HIS A 263 -5.72 0.59 14.50
N LYS A 264 -6.81 0.79 13.77
CA LYS A 264 -6.89 0.47 12.34
C LYS A 264 -6.17 1.56 11.57
N VAL A 265 -4.91 1.36 11.26
CA VAL A 265 -4.08 2.33 10.54
C VAL A 265 -3.96 1.93 9.09
N MET A 266 -4.11 2.89 8.19
CA MET A 266 -3.93 2.73 6.75
C MET A 266 -2.98 3.80 6.22
N ILE A 267 -2.24 3.48 5.17
CA ILE A 267 -1.38 4.41 4.45
C ILE A 267 -1.90 4.49 3.01
N SER A 268 -2.26 5.69 2.58
CA SER A 268 -2.78 5.97 1.24
C SER A 268 -1.90 7.04 0.59
N ALA A 269 -0.71 6.63 0.14
CA ALA A 269 0.32 7.52 -0.38
C ALA A 269 0.92 6.98 -1.68
N ARG A 270 1.40 7.90 -2.53
CA ARG A 270 2.03 7.57 -3.80
C ARG A 270 2.97 8.66 -4.27
N GLY A 271 4.12 8.26 -4.78
CA GLY A 271 5.09 9.16 -5.39
C GLY A 271 4.49 10.06 -6.46
N GLY A 272 4.83 11.35 -6.41
CA GLY A 272 4.29 12.34 -7.34
C GLY A 272 2.89 12.86 -7.00
N CYS A 273 2.27 12.40 -5.91
CA CYS A 273 0.93 12.86 -5.51
C CYS A 273 0.91 14.35 -5.18
N THR A 274 -0.17 15.04 -5.56
CA THR A 274 -0.45 16.44 -5.27
C THR A 274 -1.80 16.55 -4.56
N ILE A 275 -2.14 17.74 -4.03
CA ILE A 275 -3.47 17.97 -3.43
C ILE A 275 -4.60 17.66 -4.42
N ALA A 276 -4.43 18.01 -5.70
CA ALA A 276 -5.41 17.69 -6.73
C ALA A 276 -5.60 16.18 -6.92
N ALA A 277 -4.52 15.39 -6.83
CA ALA A 277 -4.61 13.93 -6.91
C ALA A 277 -5.30 13.32 -5.68
N ILE A 278 -5.17 13.90 -4.48
CA ILE A 278 -5.96 13.47 -3.31
C ILE A 278 -7.44 13.75 -3.54
N LEU A 279 -7.77 14.95 -4.00
CA LEU A 279 -9.16 15.36 -4.24
C LEU A 279 -9.85 14.52 -5.32
N SER A 280 -9.14 14.18 -6.41
CA SER A 280 -9.70 13.41 -7.53
C SER A 280 -10.11 11.98 -7.14
N ARG A 281 -9.44 11.37 -6.16
CA ARG A 281 -9.74 10.02 -5.68
C ARG A 281 -10.58 9.97 -4.41
N PHE A 282 -11.01 11.13 -3.90
CA PHE A 282 -11.70 11.21 -2.61
C PHE A 282 -12.97 10.37 -2.58
N GLU A 283 -13.79 10.47 -3.62
CA GLU A 283 -15.06 9.74 -3.72
C GLU A 283 -14.86 8.23 -3.91
N ASP A 284 -13.84 7.85 -4.67
CA ASP A 284 -13.55 6.45 -4.97
C ASP A 284 -12.83 5.70 -3.82
N GLU A 285 -12.29 6.44 -2.85
CA GLU A 285 -11.57 5.86 -1.71
C GLU A 285 -12.08 6.37 -0.37
N PHE A 286 -11.75 7.60 0.02
CA PHE A 286 -12.00 8.10 1.38
C PHE A 286 -13.48 8.16 1.74
N ASN A 287 -14.35 8.51 0.80
CA ASN A 287 -15.79 8.50 1.01
C ASN A 287 -16.36 7.07 1.12
N ILE A 288 -15.67 6.07 0.60
CA ILE A 288 -16.08 4.66 0.74
C ILE A 288 -15.67 4.12 2.10
N TYR A 289 -14.37 4.19 2.46
CA TYR A 289 -13.90 3.58 3.71
C TYR A 289 -13.93 4.48 4.94
N LYS A 290 -14.24 5.76 4.78
CA LYS A 290 -14.55 6.74 5.83
C LYS A 290 -13.59 6.73 7.01
N PRO A 291 -12.35 7.22 6.86
CA PRO A 291 -11.40 7.28 7.96
C PRO A 291 -11.88 8.26 9.02
N LYS A 292 -11.60 7.97 10.31
CA LYS A 292 -11.92 8.89 11.39
C LYS A 292 -10.95 10.07 11.46
N LYS A 293 -9.68 9.83 11.13
CA LYS A 293 -8.61 10.84 11.13
C LYS A 293 -7.77 10.70 9.86
N MET A 294 -7.41 11.82 9.25
CA MET A 294 -6.57 11.90 8.06
C MET A 294 -5.35 12.76 8.35
N VAL A 295 -4.15 12.17 8.31
CA VAL A 295 -2.87 12.83 8.50
C VAL A 295 -2.25 13.03 7.13
N VAL A 296 -2.20 14.26 6.66
CA VAL A 296 -1.78 14.63 5.30
C VAL A 296 -0.39 15.26 5.33
N ASN A 297 0.53 14.70 4.55
CA ASN A 297 1.83 15.30 4.25
C ASN A 297 1.97 15.41 2.73
N ILE A 298 1.84 16.61 2.19
CA ILE A 298 1.78 16.88 0.75
C ILE A 298 2.42 18.21 0.40
N GLY A 299 3.11 18.28 -0.75
CA GLY A 299 3.62 19.54 -1.25
C GLY A 299 4.96 19.48 -1.96
N ALA A 300 5.75 18.41 -1.77
CA ALA A 300 7.04 18.26 -2.43
C ALA A 300 6.94 18.26 -3.97
N ASN A 301 5.78 17.94 -4.51
CA ASN A 301 5.51 17.90 -5.96
C ASN A 301 4.89 19.21 -6.50
N GLY A 302 4.69 20.25 -5.67
CA GLY A 302 4.03 21.49 -6.03
C GLY A 302 2.51 21.35 -6.13
N GLY A 303 1.87 22.37 -6.72
CA GLY A 303 0.42 22.38 -6.98
C GLY A 303 -0.46 22.57 -5.74
N ASN A 304 0.13 22.91 -4.59
CA ASN A 304 -0.65 23.26 -3.39
C ASN A 304 -1.27 24.63 -3.54
N THR A 305 -2.52 24.75 -3.11
CA THR A 305 -3.25 26.01 -3.04
C THR A 305 -4.12 26.04 -1.79
N LYS A 306 -4.38 27.22 -1.25
CA LYS A 306 -5.31 27.38 -0.12
C LYS A 306 -6.70 26.84 -0.47
N GLY A 307 -7.20 27.07 -1.69
CA GLY A 307 -8.47 26.51 -2.17
C GLY A 307 -8.47 24.98 -2.28
N GLY A 308 -7.31 24.36 -2.55
CA GLY A 308 -7.14 22.91 -2.48
C GLY A 308 -7.27 22.38 -1.05
N PHE A 309 -6.70 23.09 -0.08
CA PHE A 309 -6.83 22.76 1.35
C PHE A 309 -8.27 22.98 1.85
N ASP A 310 -8.95 24.06 1.42
CA ASP A 310 -10.37 24.30 1.73
C ASP A 310 -11.23 23.15 1.22
N SER A 311 -11.01 22.73 -0.03
CA SER A 311 -11.74 21.61 -0.63
C SER A 311 -11.49 20.28 0.10
N LEU A 312 -10.26 20.03 0.53
CA LEU A 312 -9.92 18.82 1.28
C LEU A 312 -10.58 18.84 2.67
N LYS A 313 -10.50 19.98 3.36
CA LYS A 313 -11.16 20.15 4.66
C LYS A 313 -12.66 19.92 4.56
N GLN A 314 -13.33 20.54 3.60
CA GLN A 314 -14.75 20.38 3.40
C GLN A 314 -15.12 18.90 3.17
N LYS A 315 -14.39 18.21 2.30
CA LYS A 315 -14.61 16.78 2.06
C LYS A 315 -14.38 15.92 3.30
N CYS A 316 -13.39 16.25 4.13
CA CYS A 316 -13.17 15.56 5.42
C CYS A 316 -14.33 15.83 6.37
N ASP A 317 -14.80 17.07 6.49
CA ASP A 317 -15.94 17.47 7.33
C ASP A 317 -17.21 16.72 6.89
N ASP A 318 -17.46 16.59 5.58
CA ASP A 318 -18.63 15.92 5.00
C ASP A 318 -18.73 14.43 5.40
N ILE A 319 -17.58 13.78 5.62
CA ILE A 319 -17.52 12.37 6.05
C ILE A 319 -17.26 12.18 7.55
N GLY A 320 -17.18 13.30 8.32
CA GLY A 320 -16.88 13.26 9.76
C GLY A 320 -15.43 12.89 10.09
N CYS A 321 -14.49 13.19 9.19
CA CYS A 321 -13.07 12.89 9.34
C CYS A 321 -12.30 14.10 9.89
N THR A 322 -11.52 13.92 10.95
CA THR A 322 -10.62 14.98 11.46
C THR A 322 -9.39 15.08 10.56
N LEU A 323 -9.15 16.25 9.99
CA LEU A 323 -7.99 16.56 9.16
C LEU A 323 -6.82 17.06 10.01
N TYR A 324 -5.64 16.50 9.78
CA TYR A 324 -4.34 17.00 10.22
C TYR A 324 -3.49 17.30 8.99
N LEU A 325 -2.96 18.51 8.86
CA LEU A 325 -2.14 18.92 7.73
C LEU A 325 -0.70 19.15 8.19
N CYS A 326 0.18 18.17 7.94
CA CYS A 326 1.56 18.21 8.39
C CYS A 326 2.43 19.12 7.50
N TYR A 327 3.43 19.74 8.11
CA TYR A 327 4.47 20.48 7.42
C TYR A 327 5.38 19.51 6.67
N ASN A 328 5.82 19.89 5.48
CA ASN A 328 6.78 19.10 4.72
C ASN A 328 8.14 19.07 5.41
N VAL A 329 8.87 17.99 5.15
CA VAL A 329 10.26 17.85 5.61
C VAL A 329 11.13 19.00 5.11
N CYS A 330 12.22 19.27 5.82
CA CYS A 330 13.18 20.29 5.43
C CYS A 330 14.03 19.79 4.26
N TYR A 331 13.68 20.16 3.04
CA TYR A 331 14.41 19.82 1.81
C TYR A 331 14.75 21.06 0.99
N THR A 332 15.63 20.91 0.01
CA THR A 332 15.99 21.99 -0.92
C THR A 332 15.31 21.79 -2.27
N SER A 333 14.95 22.90 -2.93
CA SER A 333 14.42 22.90 -4.29
C SER A 333 14.84 24.18 -5.00
N THR A 334 15.12 24.08 -6.30
CA THR A 334 15.35 25.23 -7.18
C THR A 334 14.06 25.83 -7.72
N VAL A 335 12.94 25.11 -7.58
CA VAL A 335 11.62 25.56 -8.03
C VAL A 335 10.90 26.21 -6.84
N GLU A 336 10.58 27.50 -6.95
CA GLU A 336 10.06 28.29 -5.83
C GLU A 336 8.83 27.66 -5.16
N GLU A 337 7.82 27.31 -5.94
CA GLU A 337 6.58 26.69 -5.45
C GLU A 337 6.75 25.31 -4.80
N ARG A 338 7.95 24.71 -4.93
CA ARG A 338 8.33 23.44 -4.31
C ARG A 338 9.32 23.58 -3.19
N LYS A 339 9.80 24.79 -2.87
CA LYS A 339 10.63 25.02 -1.69
C LYS A 339 9.82 24.70 -0.45
N HIS A 340 10.41 23.98 0.50
CA HIS A 340 9.69 23.59 1.72
C HIS A 340 9.23 24.82 2.51
N GLN A 341 10.00 25.91 2.52
CA GLN A 341 9.62 27.17 3.17
C GLN A 341 8.34 27.75 2.56
N TYR A 342 8.27 27.82 1.23
CA TYR A 342 7.07 28.33 0.53
C TYR A 342 5.83 27.49 0.86
N VAL A 343 5.96 26.17 0.77
CA VAL A 343 4.87 25.23 1.03
C VAL A 343 4.45 25.29 2.49
N ASN A 344 5.42 25.28 3.43
CA ASN A 344 5.14 25.26 4.85
C ASN A 344 4.58 26.59 5.36
N ASN A 345 4.99 27.72 4.80
CA ASN A 345 4.35 29.02 5.08
C ASN A 345 2.87 29.03 4.67
N MET A 346 2.56 28.48 3.49
CA MET A 346 1.16 28.36 3.05
C MET A 346 0.35 27.45 3.98
N ILE A 347 0.93 26.32 4.41
CA ILE A 347 0.30 25.40 5.35
C ILE A 347 0.07 26.10 6.69
N GLU A 348 1.07 26.81 7.23
CA GLU A 348 0.99 27.51 8.51
C GLU A 348 -0.12 28.56 8.51
N GLU A 349 -0.09 29.47 7.53
CA GLU A 349 -1.11 30.51 7.39
C GLU A 349 -2.53 29.93 7.29
N TRP A 350 -2.69 28.92 6.46
CA TRP A 350 -3.99 28.31 6.26
C TRP A 350 -4.45 27.51 7.50
N SER A 351 -3.55 26.79 8.13
CA SER A 351 -3.86 25.96 9.32
C SER A 351 -4.24 26.81 10.53
N ILE A 352 -3.56 27.94 10.75
CA ILE A 352 -3.91 28.89 11.82
C ILE A 352 -5.34 29.44 11.62
N LEU A 353 -5.67 29.86 10.40
CA LEU A 353 -7.00 30.39 10.07
C LEU A 353 -8.12 29.38 10.22
N ASN A 354 -7.84 28.11 9.96
CA ASN A 354 -8.82 27.03 9.96
C ASN A 354 -8.78 26.15 11.23
N HIS A 355 -7.93 26.48 12.20
CA HIS A 355 -7.71 25.72 13.43
C HIS A 355 -7.36 24.25 13.17
N ILE A 356 -6.50 24.00 12.16
CA ILE A 356 -6.03 22.68 11.80
C ILE A 356 -4.65 22.43 12.40
N GLU A 357 -4.51 21.31 13.10
CA GLU A 357 -3.23 20.86 13.65
C GLU A 357 -2.42 20.08 12.60
N GLY A 358 -1.09 20.08 12.73
CA GLY A 358 -0.19 19.32 11.87
C GLY A 358 1.19 19.10 12.49
N ALA A 359 1.80 17.95 12.23
CA ALA A 359 3.13 17.66 12.75
C ALA A 359 4.21 18.45 11.98
N ARG A 360 5.19 18.94 12.74
CA ARG A 360 6.31 19.75 12.26
C ARG A 360 7.45 18.87 11.74
N PHE A 361 7.22 18.21 10.60
CA PHE A 361 8.24 17.36 9.97
C PHE A 361 9.44 18.18 9.45
N ASP A 362 9.24 19.45 9.16
CA ASP A 362 10.32 20.40 8.86
C ASP A 362 11.32 20.50 10.01
N ILE A 363 10.85 20.70 11.23
CA ILE A 363 11.71 20.74 12.42
C ILE A 363 12.37 19.39 12.69
N ALA A 364 11.63 18.30 12.49
CA ALA A 364 12.15 16.94 12.70
C ALA A 364 13.36 16.62 11.79
N THR A 365 13.41 17.21 10.60
CA THR A 365 14.40 16.88 9.56
C THR A 365 15.39 18.03 9.28
N ALA A 366 15.30 19.14 10.01
CA ALA A 366 16.23 20.25 9.89
C ALA A 366 17.51 20.04 10.70
N ALA A 367 18.60 20.61 10.24
CA ALA A 367 19.87 20.68 10.97
C ALA A 367 19.83 21.67 12.15
N ASN A 368 18.85 22.56 12.14
CA ASN A 368 18.60 23.58 13.18
C ASN A 368 17.10 23.71 13.43
N ASN A 369 16.75 24.31 14.55
CA ASN A 369 15.34 24.52 14.95
C ASN A 369 14.79 25.88 14.50
N ASN A 370 15.26 26.42 13.39
CA ASN A 370 14.80 27.71 12.88
C ASN A 370 13.31 27.62 12.48
N PRO A 371 12.58 28.74 12.56
CA PRO A 371 11.20 28.82 12.11
C PRO A 371 11.05 28.43 10.63
N VAL A 372 9.86 27.97 10.26
CA VAL A 372 9.53 27.49 8.91
C VAL A 372 9.75 28.52 7.81
N ASN A 373 9.60 29.81 8.14
CA ASN A 373 9.79 30.95 7.25
C ASN A 373 11.24 31.49 7.22
N ASP A 374 12.16 30.88 7.96
CA ASP A 374 13.57 31.26 7.96
C ASP A 374 14.30 30.52 6.83
N GLU A 375 14.83 31.29 5.87
CA GLU A 375 15.63 30.75 4.75
C GLU A 375 16.89 30.00 5.22
N SER A 376 17.32 30.23 6.47
CA SER A 376 18.42 29.53 7.09
C SER A 376 18.06 28.13 7.63
N GLN A 377 16.80 27.71 7.56
CA GLN A 377 16.42 26.33 7.88
C GLN A 377 17.00 25.37 6.84
N LEU A 378 17.99 24.61 7.22
CA LEU A 378 18.71 23.69 6.34
C LEU A 378 18.39 22.25 6.71
N PRO A 379 18.34 21.34 5.72
CA PRO A 379 18.13 19.93 5.99
C PRO A 379 19.32 19.31 6.76
N ASN A 380 19.02 18.41 7.67
CA ASN A 380 20.02 17.53 8.25
C ASN A 380 20.31 16.41 7.27
N GLU A 381 21.42 16.48 6.56
CA GLU A 381 21.78 15.55 5.47
C GLU A 381 21.82 14.07 5.91
N ASP A 382 22.12 13.78 7.17
CA ASP A 382 22.15 12.43 7.70
C ASP A 382 20.77 11.77 7.77
N LEU A 383 19.69 12.57 7.70
CA LEU A 383 18.30 12.12 7.74
C LEU A 383 17.71 11.86 6.35
N PHE A 384 18.46 12.09 5.28
CA PHE A 384 18.00 11.97 3.91
C PHE A 384 18.76 10.90 3.13
N SER A 385 18.10 10.32 2.14
CA SER A 385 18.73 9.38 1.24
C SER A 385 19.74 10.06 0.33
N ARG A 386 20.94 9.52 0.24
CA ARG A 386 22.00 10.00 -0.66
C ARG A 386 21.59 9.95 -2.13
N ASN A 387 20.63 9.09 -2.49
CA ASN A 387 20.14 8.95 -3.87
C ASN A 387 19.27 10.13 -4.32
N THR A 388 18.93 11.06 -3.43
CA THR A 388 18.11 12.24 -3.74
C THR A 388 18.90 13.55 -3.69
N GLN A 389 20.21 13.47 -3.58
CA GLN A 389 21.11 14.63 -3.64
C GLN A 389 21.05 15.31 -5.04
N PRO A 390 21.17 16.64 -5.12
CA PRO A 390 21.48 17.57 -4.01
C PRO A 390 20.27 18.09 -3.24
N TYR A 391 19.07 17.60 -3.51
CA TYR A 391 17.85 18.19 -2.99
C TYR A 391 17.44 17.69 -1.60
N ASN A 392 18.07 16.63 -1.07
CA ASN A 392 17.72 16.03 0.22
C ASN A 392 16.18 15.81 0.36
N LEU A 393 15.52 15.34 -0.70
CA LEU A 393 14.07 15.34 -0.78
C LEU A 393 13.42 14.21 0.03
N HIS A 394 14.03 13.03 0.03
CA HIS A 394 13.41 11.85 0.60
C HIS A 394 14.14 11.42 1.89
N PRO A 395 13.44 11.48 3.03
CA PRO A 395 13.98 10.99 4.30
C PRO A 395 14.34 9.51 4.21
N ASN A 396 15.51 9.16 4.72
CA ASN A 396 15.94 7.79 4.95
C ASN A 396 15.26 7.21 6.21
N LYS A 397 15.66 6.00 6.62
CA LYS A 397 15.15 5.37 7.85
C LYS A 397 15.26 6.29 9.06
N ALA A 398 16.39 6.96 9.27
CA ALA A 398 16.59 7.84 10.41
C ALA A 398 15.64 9.06 10.35
N GLY A 399 15.48 9.67 9.18
CA GLY A 399 14.57 10.78 8.95
C GLY A 399 13.11 10.42 9.22
N GLN A 400 12.68 9.25 8.78
CA GLN A 400 11.32 8.77 9.07
C GLN A 400 11.08 8.54 10.57
N ILE A 401 12.08 8.07 11.30
CA ILE A 401 12.01 7.91 12.76
C ILE A 401 11.89 9.27 13.45
N GLU A 402 12.65 10.27 13.03
CA GLU A 402 12.55 11.63 13.60
C GLU A 402 11.18 12.26 13.29
N MET A 403 10.65 12.09 12.08
CA MET A 403 9.27 12.49 11.74
C MET A 403 8.24 11.81 12.64
N TYR A 404 8.39 10.50 12.87
CA TYR A 404 7.49 9.75 13.76
C TYR A 404 7.49 10.30 15.19
N LYS A 405 8.67 10.62 15.74
CA LYS A 405 8.81 11.18 17.10
C LYS A 405 8.11 12.54 17.25
N ARG A 406 7.87 13.26 16.16
CA ARG A 406 7.12 14.54 16.20
C ARG A 406 5.62 14.34 16.38
N LEU A 407 5.05 13.23 15.91
CA LEU A 407 3.61 12.99 16.00
C LEU A 407 3.05 13.16 17.43
N PRO A 408 3.56 12.50 18.49
CA PRO A 408 3.04 12.66 19.83
C PRO A 408 3.30 14.04 20.44
N ILE A 409 4.28 14.80 19.93
CA ILE A 409 4.60 16.14 20.40
C ILE A 409 3.61 17.15 19.83
N ASP A 410 3.41 17.12 18.53
CA ASP A 410 2.61 18.12 17.81
C ASP A 410 1.12 17.75 17.75
N LEU A 411 0.79 16.45 17.83
CA LEU A 411 -0.55 15.91 17.73
C LEU A 411 -0.87 15.01 18.94
N PRO A 412 -0.85 15.54 20.18
CA PRO A 412 -1.00 14.73 21.39
C PRO A 412 -2.35 14.00 21.45
N ASN A 413 -3.38 14.52 20.78
CA ASN A 413 -4.73 13.94 20.76
C ASN A 413 -4.94 12.91 19.65
N MET A 414 -3.95 12.71 18.78
CA MET A 414 -4.08 11.75 17.67
C MET A 414 -4.20 10.31 18.16
N HIS A 415 -3.55 9.99 19.28
CA HIS A 415 -3.52 8.65 19.88
C HIS A 415 -4.81 8.26 20.61
N TYR A 416 -5.66 9.21 20.95
CA TYR A 416 -6.92 8.90 21.63
C TYR A 416 -7.98 8.47 20.62
N LEU A 417 -8.47 7.23 20.75
CA LEU A 417 -9.72 6.84 20.13
C LEU A 417 -10.83 7.65 20.81
N VAL A 418 -11.50 8.50 20.07
CA VAL A 418 -12.76 9.07 20.55
C VAL A 418 -13.75 7.93 20.56
N THR A 419 -13.93 7.32 21.75
CA THR A 419 -15.08 6.46 22.01
C THR A 419 -16.30 7.37 22.03
N VAL A 420 -17.03 7.42 20.93
CA VAL A 420 -18.40 7.95 20.86
C VAL A 420 -19.36 6.85 21.25
#